data_d186ba476617665619cf718244f821ad
#
_entry.id   d186ba476617665619cf718244f821ad
#
_cell.length_a   1.000
_cell.length_b   1.000
_cell.length_c   1.000
_cell.angle_alpha   90.00
_cell.angle_beta   90.00
_cell.angle_gamma   90.00
#
_symmetry.space_group_name_H-M   'P 1'
#
loop_
_entity.id
_entity.type
_entity.pdbx_description
1 polymer ?
#
loop_
_entity_poly.entity_id
_entity_poly.type
_entity_poly.pdbx_seq_one_letter_code
_entity_poly.pdbx_strand_id
1 'polypeptide(L)'
;MKKLLIAFLIFLNFAALAEVMPYYINSLKRNGIGFTSVQSPLVMRRMPSDDGEILETLNFDYAANASCLINKQRCSLDEIFAAYSESKKIALLTTLDVSENWSMVCFNQIDRPICGWVDEKLGNKYYNWSDFFNIYGRKYGLYMFKDLQKADKVLYAGHMKQTNTTGSIELPKRITPWLVQGNWVLVKVNDFNNQLKTGWLNYRDDRGKLKVFVKFD
;
A
#
# COMPACT_ATOMS: atom_id res chain seq x y z
N MET A 1 -6.73 46.96 -11.59
CA MET A 1 -5.59 46.06 -11.77
C MET A 1 -5.14 45.35 -10.47
N LYS A 2 -5.04 46.03 -9.30
CA LYS A 2 -4.61 45.39 -8.02
C LYS A 2 -5.50 44.24 -7.54
N LYS A 3 -6.83 44.30 -7.79
CA LYS A 3 -7.77 43.23 -7.37
C LYS A 3 -7.63 41.93 -8.21
N LEU A 4 -7.22 42.03 -9.47
CA LEU A 4 -6.99 40.88 -10.36
C LEU A 4 -5.72 40.13 -9.97
N LEU A 5 -4.69 40.85 -9.50
CA LEU A 5 -3.43 40.27 -9.07
C LEU A 5 -3.57 39.42 -7.80
N ILE A 6 -4.45 39.85 -6.86
CA ILE A 6 -4.72 39.12 -5.62
C ILE A 6 -5.47 37.83 -5.92
N ALA A 7 -6.44 37.85 -6.85
CA ALA A 7 -7.16 36.64 -7.26
C ALA A 7 -6.24 35.62 -7.93
N PHE A 8 -5.26 36.08 -8.71
CA PHE A 8 -4.27 35.21 -9.36
C PHE A 8 -3.30 34.55 -8.37
N LEU A 9 -2.90 35.29 -7.33
CA LEU A 9 -2.06 34.76 -6.24
C LEU A 9 -2.79 33.75 -5.36
N ILE A 10 -4.11 33.90 -5.17
CA ILE A 10 -4.92 32.91 -4.44
C ILE A 10 -5.04 31.63 -5.25
N PHE A 11 -5.20 31.69 -6.57
CA PHE A 11 -5.23 30.51 -7.44
C PHE A 11 -3.91 29.77 -7.52
N LEU A 12 -2.76 30.48 -7.50
CA LEU A 12 -1.44 29.87 -7.47
C LEU A 12 -1.15 29.09 -6.18
N ASN A 13 -1.70 29.55 -5.04
CA ASN A 13 -1.55 28.84 -3.78
C ASN A 13 -2.44 27.57 -3.66
N PHE A 14 -3.54 27.49 -4.43
CA PHE A 14 -4.36 26.27 -4.48
C PHE A 14 -3.75 25.17 -5.38
N ALA A 15 -2.94 25.53 -6.36
CA ALA A 15 -2.23 24.56 -7.22
C ALA A 15 -1.06 23.85 -6.49
N ALA A 16 -0.50 24.46 -5.43
CA ALA A 16 0.60 23.89 -4.65
C ALA A 16 0.18 22.88 -3.58
N LEU A 17 -1.14 22.63 -3.40
CA LEU A 17 -1.69 21.68 -2.42
C LEU A 17 -2.31 20.42 -3.06
N ALA A 18 -2.16 20.25 -4.36
CA ALA A 18 -2.31 18.95 -4.97
C ALA A 18 -1.03 18.14 -4.71
N GLU A 19 -0.76 17.84 -3.44
CA GLU A 19 0.07 16.71 -3.08
C GLU A 19 -0.60 15.49 -3.71
N VAL A 20 -0.11 15.12 -4.89
CA VAL A 20 -0.55 13.92 -5.61
C VAL A 20 -0.39 12.80 -4.61
N MET A 21 -1.51 12.32 -4.06
CA MET A 21 -1.48 11.12 -3.25
C MET A 21 -1.06 9.99 -4.19
N PRO A 22 0.14 9.42 -4.02
CA PRO A 22 0.71 8.52 -5.00
C PRO A 22 -0.07 7.21 -5.15
N TYR A 23 -1.14 6.98 -4.39
CA TYR A 23 -1.76 5.65 -4.36
C TYR A 23 -3.28 5.73 -4.34
N TYR A 24 -3.88 5.79 -5.52
CA TYR A 24 -5.24 5.31 -5.74
C TYR A 24 -5.17 3.77 -5.72
N ILE A 25 -5.08 3.20 -4.53
CA ILE A 25 -5.18 1.76 -4.39
C ILE A 25 -6.64 1.38 -4.62
N ASN A 26 -6.94 0.79 -5.77
CA ASN A 26 -8.26 0.26 -6.06
C ASN A 26 -8.66 -0.84 -5.04
N SER A 27 -9.90 -1.30 -5.07
CA SER A 27 -10.41 -2.27 -4.10
C SER A 27 -9.58 -3.56 -4.04
N LEU A 28 -9.06 -4.03 -5.19
CA LEU A 28 -8.23 -5.23 -5.26
C LEU A 28 -6.90 -5.04 -4.51
N LYS A 29 -6.24 -3.91 -4.68
CA LYS A 29 -4.95 -3.61 -4.04
C LYS A 29 -5.05 -3.47 -2.51
N ARG A 30 -6.25 -3.23 -1.99
CA ARG A 30 -6.52 -3.09 -0.54
C ARG A 30 -6.99 -4.39 0.14
N ASN A 31 -7.19 -5.45 -0.63
CA ASN A 31 -7.65 -6.75 -0.13
C ASN A 31 -6.57 -7.79 -0.35
N GLY A 32 -6.37 -8.70 0.58
CA GLY A 32 -5.37 -9.76 0.45
C GLY A 32 -4.86 -10.24 1.80
N ILE A 33 -3.98 -11.21 1.76
CA ILE A 33 -3.32 -11.75 2.96
C ILE A 33 -1.98 -11.07 3.27
N GLY A 34 -1.48 -10.26 2.34
CA GLY A 34 -0.22 -9.54 2.43
C GLY A 34 0.20 -8.97 1.08
N PHE A 35 1.50 -8.72 0.93
CA PHE A 35 2.10 -8.27 -0.31
C PHE A 35 3.29 -9.13 -0.71
N THR A 36 3.47 -9.32 -2.02
CA THR A 36 4.71 -9.87 -2.57
C THR A 36 5.53 -8.76 -3.21
N SER A 37 6.76 -8.59 -2.73
CA SER A 37 7.77 -7.79 -3.43
C SER A 37 8.24 -8.57 -4.63
N VAL A 38 8.15 -7.96 -5.80
CA VAL A 38 8.42 -8.64 -7.06
C VAL A 38 9.63 -8.05 -7.79
N GLN A 39 10.27 -8.89 -8.60
CA GLN A 39 11.40 -8.53 -9.45
C GLN A 39 11.00 -8.56 -10.93
N SER A 40 11.72 -7.82 -11.75
CA SER A 40 11.55 -7.83 -13.21
C SER A 40 12.62 -8.69 -13.87
N PRO A 41 12.27 -9.51 -14.85
CA PRO A 41 10.92 -9.80 -15.34
C PRO A 41 10.11 -10.66 -14.37
N LEU A 42 8.83 -10.30 -14.17
CA LEU A 42 7.90 -11.08 -13.36
C LEU A 42 7.14 -12.05 -14.25
N VAL A 43 7.36 -13.36 -14.05
CA VAL A 43 6.63 -14.42 -14.74
C VAL A 43 5.50 -14.91 -13.85
N MET A 44 4.27 -14.82 -14.33
CA MET A 44 3.07 -15.29 -13.64
C MET A 44 2.56 -16.57 -14.29
N ARG A 45 2.29 -17.58 -13.48
CA ARG A 45 1.85 -18.89 -13.93
C ARG A 45 0.44 -19.22 -13.46
N ARG A 46 -0.22 -20.12 -14.19
CA ARG A 46 -1.58 -20.59 -13.84
C ARG A 46 -1.58 -21.44 -12.57
N MET A 47 -0.53 -22.20 -12.32
CA MET A 47 -0.37 -23.09 -11.17
C MET A 47 0.98 -22.83 -10.49
N PRO A 48 1.11 -23.14 -9.17
CA PRO A 48 2.34 -22.98 -8.41
C PRO A 48 3.33 -24.12 -8.74
N SER A 49 3.83 -24.15 -9.98
CA SER A 49 4.71 -25.16 -10.52
C SER A 49 5.60 -24.59 -11.60
N ASP A 50 6.83 -25.08 -11.70
CA ASP A 50 7.78 -24.68 -12.76
C ASP A 50 7.28 -25.04 -14.16
N ASP A 51 6.46 -26.08 -14.26
CA ASP A 51 5.83 -26.52 -15.52
C ASP A 51 4.47 -25.83 -15.78
N GLY A 52 4.02 -24.99 -14.87
CA GLY A 52 2.75 -24.28 -15.00
C GLY A 52 2.74 -23.36 -16.23
N GLU A 53 1.61 -23.33 -16.95
CA GLU A 53 1.41 -22.43 -18.07
C GLU A 53 1.71 -20.97 -17.67
N ILE A 54 2.51 -20.28 -18.48
CA ILE A 54 2.77 -18.85 -18.28
C ILE A 54 1.54 -18.07 -18.74
N LEU A 55 0.90 -17.36 -17.80
CA LEU A 55 -0.24 -16.50 -18.08
C LEU A 55 0.20 -15.13 -18.58
N GLU A 56 1.19 -14.56 -17.91
CA GLU A 56 1.67 -13.20 -18.15
C GLU A 56 3.15 -13.07 -17.85
N THR A 57 3.81 -12.15 -18.57
CA THR A 57 5.15 -11.69 -18.25
C THR A 57 5.13 -10.17 -18.14
N LEU A 58 5.39 -9.66 -16.95
CA LEU A 58 5.45 -8.24 -16.67
C LEU A 58 6.91 -7.79 -16.60
N ASN A 59 7.29 -6.90 -17.51
CA ASN A 59 8.60 -6.25 -17.51
C ASN A 59 8.43 -4.81 -17.00
N PHE A 60 9.24 -4.40 -16.04
CA PHE A 60 9.27 -3.06 -15.50
C PHE A 60 10.69 -2.68 -15.09
N ASP A 61 10.97 -1.41 -14.99
CA ASP A 61 12.26 -0.90 -14.52
C ASP A 61 12.06 0.15 -13.41
N TYR A 62 13.15 0.49 -12.75
CA TYR A 62 13.19 1.52 -11.71
C TYR A 62 13.89 2.79 -12.19
N ALA A 63 13.77 3.13 -13.48
CA ALA A 63 14.35 4.34 -14.06
C ALA A 63 13.44 5.56 -13.89
N ALA A 64 13.99 6.76 -14.03
CA ALA A 64 13.26 8.03 -13.89
C ALA A 64 12.06 8.20 -14.85
N ASN A 65 12.02 7.43 -15.93
CA ASN A 65 10.88 7.30 -16.82
C ASN A 65 10.43 5.84 -16.86
N ALA A 66 10.19 5.30 -15.65
CA ALA A 66 9.89 3.89 -15.47
C ALA A 66 8.89 3.37 -16.50
N SER A 67 9.28 2.33 -17.19
CA SER A 67 8.45 1.66 -18.18
C SER A 67 7.83 0.39 -17.61
N CYS A 68 6.64 0.09 -18.07
CA CYS A 68 5.92 -1.12 -17.74
C CYS A 68 5.41 -1.74 -19.04
N LEU A 69 5.67 -3.03 -19.25
CA LEU A 69 5.19 -3.79 -20.40
C LEU A 69 4.56 -5.09 -19.93
N ILE A 70 3.33 -5.33 -20.34
CA ILE A 70 2.63 -6.61 -20.23
C ILE A 70 2.41 -7.11 -21.65
N ASN A 71 2.94 -8.30 -21.98
CA ASN A 71 2.87 -8.87 -23.32
C ASN A 71 3.26 -7.87 -24.42
N LYS A 72 4.32 -7.07 -24.19
CA LYS A 72 4.84 -6.01 -25.07
C LYS A 72 3.93 -4.77 -25.20
N GLN A 73 2.81 -4.70 -24.49
CA GLN A 73 1.95 -3.51 -24.42
C GLN A 73 2.33 -2.65 -23.21
N ARG A 74 2.31 -1.34 -23.38
CA ARG A 74 2.58 -0.42 -22.28
C ARG A 74 1.50 -0.51 -21.20
N CYS A 75 1.91 -0.44 -19.95
CA CYS A 75 1.05 -0.40 -18.77
C CYS A 75 1.42 0.78 -17.85
N SER A 76 0.52 1.11 -16.95
CA SER A 76 0.77 2.10 -15.90
C SER A 76 1.25 1.37 -14.63
N LEU A 77 2.40 1.77 -14.10
CA LEU A 77 2.94 1.19 -12.87
C LEU A 77 1.99 1.40 -11.68
N ASP A 78 1.33 2.56 -11.61
CA ASP A 78 0.38 2.87 -10.54
C ASP A 78 -0.91 2.04 -10.62
N GLU A 79 -1.27 1.57 -11.80
CA GLU A 79 -2.40 0.65 -11.98
C GLU A 79 -2.05 -0.78 -11.61
N ILE A 80 -0.83 -1.20 -11.92
CA ILE A 80 -0.35 -2.57 -11.70
C ILE A 80 0.00 -2.80 -10.23
N PHE A 81 0.88 -1.97 -9.67
CA PHE A 81 1.43 -2.20 -8.34
C PHE A 81 0.53 -1.65 -7.22
N ALA A 82 0.44 -2.40 -6.13
CA ALA A 82 -0.12 -1.90 -4.88
C ALA A 82 0.73 -0.77 -4.30
N ALA A 83 2.04 -0.87 -4.46
CA ALA A 83 2.99 0.21 -4.25
C ALA A 83 4.18 0.05 -5.19
N TYR A 84 4.65 1.18 -5.70
CA TYR A 84 5.85 1.28 -6.51
C TYR A 84 6.69 2.46 -6.01
N SER A 85 7.99 2.26 -5.88
CA SER A 85 8.91 3.34 -5.56
C SER A 85 10.23 3.12 -6.28
N GLU A 86 10.54 4.02 -7.20
CA GLU A 86 11.78 4.03 -7.97
C GLU A 86 12.99 4.19 -7.06
N SER A 87 12.99 5.23 -6.22
CA SER A 87 14.11 5.58 -5.36
C SER A 87 14.44 4.51 -4.31
N LYS A 88 13.45 3.72 -3.89
CA LYS A 88 13.61 2.65 -2.92
C LYS A 88 13.66 1.26 -3.54
N LYS A 89 13.48 1.17 -4.87
CA LYS A 89 13.42 -0.07 -5.65
C LYS A 89 12.39 -1.05 -5.06
N ILE A 90 11.17 -0.55 -4.88
CA ILE A 90 10.05 -1.28 -4.32
C ILE A 90 8.97 -1.44 -5.38
N ALA A 91 8.56 -2.67 -5.64
CA ALA A 91 7.40 -3.02 -6.44
C ALA A 91 6.62 -4.10 -5.69
N LEU A 92 5.41 -3.77 -5.24
CA LEU A 92 4.57 -4.65 -4.42
C LEU A 92 3.29 -4.99 -5.16
N LEU A 93 2.96 -6.28 -5.21
CA LEU A 93 1.66 -6.78 -5.66
C LEU A 93 0.86 -7.34 -4.49
N THR A 94 -0.45 -7.21 -4.55
CA THR A 94 -1.35 -7.81 -3.57
C THR A 94 -1.27 -9.33 -3.67
N THR A 95 -1.08 -10.00 -2.53
CA THR A 95 -1.05 -11.46 -2.44
C THR A 95 -2.38 -11.96 -1.92
N LEU A 96 -2.99 -12.89 -2.64
CA LEU A 96 -4.26 -13.50 -2.26
C LEU A 96 -4.08 -14.89 -1.64
N ASP A 97 -3.02 -15.61 -2.00
CA ASP A 97 -2.75 -16.96 -1.50
C ASP A 97 -1.24 -17.26 -1.56
N VAL A 98 -0.80 -18.24 -0.80
CA VAL A 98 0.58 -18.72 -0.79
C VAL A 98 0.60 -20.24 -0.75
N SER A 99 1.55 -20.85 -1.46
CA SER A 99 1.76 -22.30 -1.49
C SER A 99 3.25 -22.57 -1.58
N GLU A 100 3.83 -23.13 -0.50
CA GLU A 100 5.29 -23.35 -0.40
C GLU A 100 6.12 -22.11 -0.74
N ASN A 101 6.81 -22.12 -1.89
CA ASN A 101 7.62 -21.01 -2.38
C ASN A 101 6.91 -20.19 -3.47
N TRP A 102 5.58 -20.25 -3.52
CA TRP A 102 4.78 -19.55 -4.52
C TRP A 102 3.79 -18.60 -3.86
N SER A 103 3.65 -17.43 -4.45
CA SER A 103 2.67 -16.44 -4.06
C SER A 103 1.70 -16.17 -5.19
N MET A 104 0.39 -16.28 -4.92
CA MET A 104 -0.64 -15.88 -5.87
C MET A 104 -0.83 -14.36 -5.77
N VAL A 105 -0.36 -13.64 -6.79
CA VAL A 105 -0.46 -12.19 -6.87
C VAL A 105 -1.49 -11.73 -7.88
N CYS A 106 -2.08 -10.56 -7.65
CA CYS A 106 -3.06 -9.99 -8.55
C CYS A 106 -2.78 -8.52 -8.81
N PHE A 107 -3.09 -8.08 -10.04
CA PHE A 107 -3.17 -6.68 -10.42
C PHE A 107 -4.35 -6.44 -11.38
N ASN A 108 -4.75 -5.19 -11.58
CA ASN A 108 -5.76 -4.84 -12.57
C ASN A 108 -5.11 -4.45 -13.89
N GLN A 109 -5.66 -4.98 -14.97
CA GLN A 109 -5.37 -4.55 -16.33
C GLN A 109 -6.69 -4.22 -17.02
N ILE A 110 -6.86 -2.94 -17.40
CA ILE A 110 -8.01 -2.47 -18.18
C ILE A 110 -9.31 -3.20 -17.78
N ASP A 111 -9.84 -2.87 -16.62
CA ASP A 111 -11.12 -3.34 -16.06
C ASP A 111 -11.22 -4.82 -15.66
N ARG A 112 -10.15 -5.59 -15.71
CA ARG A 112 -10.17 -6.97 -15.20
C ARG A 112 -8.97 -7.28 -14.32
N PRO A 113 -9.15 -8.05 -13.23
CA PRO A 113 -8.03 -8.57 -12.47
C PRO A 113 -7.31 -9.69 -13.25
N ILE A 114 -6.00 -9.62 -13.24
CA ILE A 114 -5.12 -10.73 -13.66
C ILE A 114 -4.46 -11.26 -12.40
N CYS A 115 -4.63 -12.56 -12.14
CA CYS A 115 -4.01 -13.23 -11.01
C CYS A 115 -3.19 -14.41 -11.51
N GLY A 116 -2.05 -14.63 -10.87
CA GLY A 116 -1.19 -15.77 -11.19
C GLY A 116 -0.17 -16.02 -10.08
N TRP A 117 0.44 -17.20 -10.15
CA TRP A 117 1.46 -17.63 -9.21
C TRP A 117 2.83 -17.15 -9.65
N VAL A 118 3.59 -16.61 -8.70
CA VAL A 118 4.97 -16.15 -8.88
C VAL A 118 5.90 -16.93 -7.96
N ASP A 119 7.03 -17.35 -8.48
CA ASP A 119 8.02 -18.15 -7.74
C ASP A 119 8.91 -17.23 -6.88
N GLU A 120 8.98 -17.50 -5.58
CA GLU A 120 9.82 -16.77 -4.64
C GLU A 120 11.33 -17.05 -4.85
N LYS A 121 11.69 -18.18 -5.43
CA LYS A 121 13.09 -18.50 -5.78
C LYS A 121 13.68 -17.56 -6.84
N LEU A 122 12.82 -16.87 -7.61
CA LEU A 122 13.23 -15.87 -8.59
C LEU A 122 13.45 -14.48 -7.99
N GLY A 123 13.58 -14.39 -6.65
CA GLY A 123 13.82 -13.13 -5.96
C GLY A 123 12.54 -12.39 -5.55
N ASN A 124 11.37 -12.97 -5.84
CA ASN A 124 10.11 -12.47 -5.30
C ASN A 124 10.01 -12.85 -3.83
N LYS A 125 9.36 -12.01 -3.02
CA LYS A 125 9.25 -12.29 -1.58
C LYS A 125 7.91 -11.88 -1.02
N TYR A 126 7.21 -12.85 -0.45
CA TYR A 126 5.97 -12.62 0.28
C TYR A 126 6.22 -12.01 1.67
N TYR A 127 5.35 -11.09 2.05
CA TYR A 127 5.26 -10.50 3.37
C TYR A 127 3.81 -10.57 3.84
N ASN A 128 3.54 -11.31 4.90
CA ASN A 128 2.27 -11.19 5.61
C ASN A 128 2.15 -9.80 6.27
N TRP A 129 0.99 -9.45 6.79
CA TRP A 129 0.78 -8.11 7.37
C TRP A 129 1.71 -7.78 8.50
N SER A 130 2.06 -8.75 9.35
CA SER A 130 2.99 -8.54 10.46
C SER A 130 4.39 -8.20 9.95
N ASP A 131 4.90 -8.99 9.02
CA ASP A 131 6.23 -8.77 8.42
C ASP A 131 6.26 -7.48 7.62
N PHE A 132 5.21 -7.21 6.85
CA PHE A 132 5.09 -5.99 6.06
C PHE A 132 5.17 -4.73 6.93
N PHE A 133 4.38 -4.67 8.00
CA PHE A 133 4.42 -3.53 8.90
C PHE A 133 5.70 -3.46 9.74
N ASN A 134 6.28 -4.60 10.13
CA ASN A 134 7.53 -4.63 10.86
C ASN A 134 8.71 -4.13 10.02
N ILE A 135 8.77 -4.50 8.75
CA ILE A 135 9.89 -4.16 7.86
C ILE A 135 9.68 -2.77 7.27
N TYR A 136 8.58 -2.58 6.55
CA TYR A 136 8.34 -1.33 5.81
C TYR A 136 7.68 -0.25 6.67
N GLY A 137 6.69 -0.62 7.47
CA GLY A 137 5.95 0.31 8.31
C GLY A 137 6.81 0.99 9.37
N ARG A 138 7.71 0.24 10.03
CA ARG A 138 8.66 0.82 11.00
C ARG A 138 9.66 1.76 10.34
N LYS A 139 10.14 1.38 9.16
CA LYS A 139 11.13 2.17 8.43
C LYS A 139 10.55 3.46 7.88
N TYR A 140 9.40 3.38 7.24
CA TYR A 140 8.83 4.50 6.48
C TYR A 140 7.66 5.19 7.17
N GLY A 141 7.03 4.55 8.15
CA GLY A 141 5.79 5.01 8.78
C GLY A 141 4.55 4.55 8.02
N LEU A 142 3.39 4.82 8.63
CA LEU A 142 2.10 4.54 8.02
C LEU A 142 1.37 5.84 7.72
N TYR A 143 0.51 5.81 6.70
CA TYR A 143 -0.51 6.82 6.48
C TYR A 143 -1.90 6.19 6.48
N MET A 144 -2.92 6.99 6.73
CA MET A 144 -4.32 6.59 6.66
C MET A 144 -4.91 7.01 5.32
N PHE A 145 -5.75 6.16 4.72
CA PHE A 145 -6.43 6.53 3.48
C PHE A 145 -7.39 7.71 3.70
N LYS A 146 -7.53 8.58 2.68
CA LYS A 146 -8.35 9.81 2.77
C LYS A 146 -9.85 9.51 2.86
N ASP A 147 -10.30 8.39 2.28
CA ASP A 147 -11.70 7.97 2.25
C ASP A 147 -12.23 7.45 3.60
N LEU A 148 -11.38 7.47 4.65
CA LEU A 148 -11.74 6.98 5.97
C LEU A 148 -12.58 8.00 6.74
N GLN A 149 -13.61 7.49 7.41
CA GLN A 149 -14.45 8.27 8.32
C GLN A 149 -13.74 8.52 9.67
N LYS A 150 -14.23 9.47 10.46
CA LYS A 150 -13.68 9.75 11.81
C LYS A 150 -13.65 8.52 12.70
N ALA A 151 -14.67 7.66 12.60
CA ALA A 151 -14.75 6.41 13.38
C ALA A 151 -13.60 5.41 13.06
N ASP A 152 -12.99 5.51 11.88
CA ASP A 152 -11.85 4.67 11.50
C ASP A 152 -10.51 5.20 12.02
N LYS A 153 -10.49 6.45 12.48
CA LYS A 153 -9.27 7.16 12.94
C LYS A 153 -9.15 7.19 14.46
N VAL A 154 -9.60 6.13 15.12
CA VAL A 154 -9.63 6.02 16.57
C VAL A 154 -8.59 5.00 17.04
N LEU A 155 -7.91 5.34 18.14
CA LEU A 155 -7.02 4.44 18.86
C LEU A 155 -7.76 3.82 20.05
N TYR A 156 -7.55 2.53 20.26
CA TYR A 156 -8.16 1.74 21.30
C TYR A 156 -7.12 1.27 22.33
N ALA A 157 -7.56 1.01 23.57
CA ALA A 157 -6.70 0.45 24.61
C ALA A 157 -6.32 -1.03 24.35
N GLY A 158 -7.15 -1.77 23.59
CA GLY A 158 -6.92 -3.16 23.21
C GLY A 158 -7.26 -3.39 21.74
N HIS A 159 -6.95 -4.58 21.26
CA HIS A 159 -7.13 -5.00 19.86
C HIS A 159 -8.56 -5.48 19.56
N MET A 160 -9.56 -4.81 20.14
CA MET A 160 -10.99 -5.08 19.94
C MET A 160 -11.78 -3.76 20.00
N LYS A 161 -12.83 -3.63 19.20
CA LYS A 161 -13.70 -2.43 19.16
C LYS A 161 -14.46 -2.16 20.48
N GLN A 162 -14.60 -3.16 21.35
CA GLN A 162 -15.25 -3.03 22.64
C GLN A 162 -14.37 -2.41 23.73
N THR A 163 -13.07 -2.25 23.47
CA THR A 163 -12.17 -1.62 24.43
C THR A 163 -12.32 -0.09 24.41
N ASN A 164 -11.94 0.55 25.51
CA ASN A 164 -11.98 2.00 25.61
C ASN A 164 -11.09 2.65 24.55
N THR A 165 -11.52 3.81 24.06
CA THR A 165 -10.71 4.63 23.17
C THR A 165 -9.64 5.39 23.95
N THR A 166 -8.43 5.44 23.40
CA THR A 166 -7.30 6.17 23.99
C THR A 166 -7.03 7.50 23.28
N GLY A 167 -7.65 7.71 22.13
CA GLY A 167 -7.51 8.95 21.37
C GLY A 167 -7.97 8.82 19.92
N SER A 168 -7.83 9.92 19.19
CA SER A 168 -8.07 9.99 17.75
C SER A 168 -6.80 10.37 17.00
N ILE A 169 -6.74 9.95 15.72
CA ILE A 169 -5.67 10.32 14.78
C ILE A 169 -6.25 11.33 13.81
N GLU A 170 -6.05 12.63 14.06
CA GLU A 170 -6.60 13.67 13.18
C GLU A 170 -5.58 14.14 12.16
N LEU A 171 -4.41 14.56 12.59
CA LEU A 171 -3.32 15.08 11.76
C LEU A 171 -2.01 14.42 12.21
N PRO A 172 -1.74 13.17 11.80
CA PRO A 172 -0.53 12.51 12.20
C PRO A 172 0.68 13.03 11.40
N LYS A 173 1.72 13.44 12.10
CA LYS A 173 3.04 13.65 11.50
C LYS A 173 3.69 12.33 11.13
N ARG A 174 3.54 11.32 12.01
CA ARG A 174 4.04 9.97 11.79
C ARG A 174 3.24 8.96 12.59
N ILE A 175 2.90 7.84 11.96
CA ILE A 175 2.33 6.66 12.60
C ILE A 175 3.37 5.54 12.48
N THR A 176 3.83 4.98 13.59
CA THR A 176 4.83 3.91 13.62
C THR A 176 4.22 2.64 14.19
N PRO A 177 4.18 1.53 13.44
CA PRO A 177 3.66 0.26 13.95
C PRO A 177 4.66 -0.44 14.87
N TRP A 178 4.14 -1.16 15.86
CA TRP A 178 4.93 -1.95 16.81
C TRP A 178 4.58 -3.42 16.81
N LEU A 179 3.28 -3.75 16.80
CA LEU A 179 2.79 -5.12 16.89
C LEU A 179 1.54 -5.25 16.05
N VAL A 180 1.41 -6.37 15.34
CA VAL A 180 0.22 -6.71 14.57
C VAL A 180 -0.46 -7.92 15.20
N GLN A 181 -1.77 -7.83 15.39
CA GLN A 181 -2.59 -8.90 15.90
C GLN A 181 -3.95 -8.93 15.19
N GLY A 182 -4.19 -9.96 14.38
CA GLY A 182 -5.38 -10.04 13.54
C GLY A 182 -5.52 -8.81 12.62
N ASN A 183 -6.63 -8.09 12.72
CA ASN A 183 -6.91 -6.88 11.95
C ASN A 183 -6.47 -5.59 12.67
N TRP A 184 -5.63 -5.69 13.68
CA TRP A 184 -5.21 -4.61 14.54
C TRP A 184 -3.70 -4.43 14.54
N VAL A 185 -3.27 -3.19 14.63
CA VAL A 185 -1.86 -2.82 14.78
C VAL A 185 -1.70 -1.87 15.96
N LEU A 186 -0.82 -2.20 16.89
CA LEU A 186 -0.41 -1.30 17.94
C LEU A 186 0.50 -0.24 17.32
N VAL A 187 0.13 1.01 17.44
CA VAL A 187 0.86 2.12 16.83
C VAL A 187 1.26 3.18 17.86
N LYS A 188 2.38 3.81 17.57
CA LYS A 188 2.82 5.06 18.17
C LYS A 188 2.56 6.19 17.18
N VAL A 189 1.73 7.15 17.55
CA VAL A 189 1.37 8.29 16.71
C VAL A 189 2.03 9.54 17.28
N ASN A 190 2.82 10.21 16.45
CA ASN A 190 3.30 11.56 16.74
C ASN A 190 2.47 12.54 15.89
N ASP A 191 1.80 13.49 16.52
CA ASP A 191 1.03 14.51 15.82
C ASP A 191 1.88 15.79 15.55
N PHE A 192 1.30 16.75 14.84
CA PHE A 192 2.00 18.00 14.53
C PHE A 192 2.31 18.87 15.75
N ASN A 193 1.64 18.66 16.87
CA ASN A 193 1.91 19.32 18.15
C ASN A 193 2.97 18.58 18.96
N ASN A 194 3.63 17.56 18.39
CA ASN A 194 4.57 16.66 19.03
C ASN A 194 3.95 15.87 20.22
N GLN A 195 2.63 15.77 20.28
CA GLN A 195 1.98 14.89 21.24
C GLN A 195 2.11 13.45 20.81
N LEU A 196 2.47 12.61 21.76
CA LEU A 196 2.67 11.21 21.54
C LEU A 196 1.47 10.43 22.06
N LYS A 197 0.81 9.69 21.16
CA LYS A 197 -0.29 8.79 21.48
C LYS A 197 0.10 7.36 21.16
N THR A 198 -0.33 6.41 21.97
CA THR A 198 -0.13 4.98 21.72
C THR A 198 -1.47 4.29 21.87
N GLY A 199 -1.75 3.35 20.97
CA GLY A 199 -2.98 2.56 21.02
C GLY A 199 -3.10 1.61 19.84
N TRP A 200 -4.12 0.78 19.90
CA TRP A 200 -4.45 -0.15 18.84
C TRP A 200 -5.29 0.54 17.77
N LEU A 201 -4.84 0.41 16.53
CA LEU A 201 -5.52 0.91 15.34
C LEU A 201 -6.08 -0.28 14.56
N ASN A 202 -7.36 -0.26 14.22
CA ASN A 202 -7.92 -1.23 13.30
C ASN A 202 -7.43 -0.91 11.88
N TYR A 203 -6.40 -1.61 11.43
CA TYR A 203 -5.75 -1.34 10.16
C TYR A 203 -6.47 -1.95 8.95
N ARG A 204 -7.38 -2.91 9.21
CA ARG A 204 -8.13 -3.63 8.19
C ARG A 204 -9.55 -3.89 8.72
N ASP A 205 -10.55 -3.68 7.89
CA ASP A 205 -11.94 -3.99 8.26
C ASP A 205 -12.22 -5.50 8.23
N ASP A 206 -13.44 -5.88 8.62
CA ASP A 206 -13.86 -7.28 8.69
C ASP A 206 -14.01 -7.92 7.30
N ARG A 207 -14.01 -7.12 6.22
CA ARG A 207 -13.99 -7.57 4.82
C ARG A 207 -12.57 -7.66 4.26
N GLY A 208 -11.55 -7.40 5.06
CA GLY A 208 -10.15 -7.43 4.66
C GLY A 208 -9.63 -6.15 4.01
N LYS A 209 -10.47 -5.10 3.84
CA LYS A 209 -10.06 -3.84 3.20
C LYS A 209 -9.14 -3.04 4.12
N LEU A 210 -7.96 -2.66 3.62
CA LEU A 210 -7.00 -1.85 4.34
C LEU A 210 -7.51 -0.43 4.61
N LYS A 211 -7.20 0.09 5.79
CA LYS A 211 -7.42 1.46 6.24
C LYS A 211 -6.14 2.26 6.35
N VAL A 212 -5.00 1.58 6.42
CA VAL A 212 -3.68 2.20 6.47
C VAL A 212 -2.73 1.52 5.50
N PHE A 213 -1.71 2.24 5.09
CA PHE A 213 -0.65 1.72 4.25
C PHE A 213 0.71 2.31 4.63
N VAL A 214 1.79 1.74 4.12
CA VAL A 214 3.15 2.24 4.35
C VAL A 214 3.42 3.45 3.45
N LYS A 215 4.05 4.47 4.01
CA LYS A 215 4.42 5.70 3.32
C LYS A 215 5.78 5.53 2.63
N PHE A 216 5.78 5.26 1.32
CA PHE A 216 7.01 5.04 0.53
C PHE A 216 7.62 6.29 -0.10
N ASP A 217 7.11 7.44 0.14
CA ASP A 217 7.57 8.77 -0.33
C ASP A 217 8.61 9.42 0.60
#